data_614165d232c0e12c6a231c6a7e6a9861
#
_entry.id   614165d232c0e12c6a231c6a7e6a9861
#
_cell.length_a   1.000
_cell.length_b   1.000
_cell.length_c   1.000
_cell.angle_alpha   90.00
_cell.angle_beta   90.00
_cell.angle_gamma   90.00
#
_symmetry.space_group_name_H-M   'P 1'
#
loop_
_entity.id
_entity.type
_entity.pdbx_description
1 polymer ?
#
loop_
_entity_poly.entity_id
_entity_poly.type
_entity_poly.pdbx_seq_one_letter_code
_entity_poly.pdbx_strand_id
1 'polypeptide(L)'
;ACMVTDFAAEELLNQPNIIVMPHLGASTPEAEDNCAVMASKQLKDFLEKGNIVNSVNFPKTVTDNPIPNGGTRLCISHKNIPDTISKFTTILGEAKLNISSFINQARGDVAYNIIDVDGKVTEDIIEKLSACDTVNRVRAIYN
;
A
#
# COMPACT_ATOMS: atom_id res chain seq x y z
N ALA A 1 -2.70 20.95 36.87
CA ALA A 1 -2.45 20.63 35.45
C ALA A 1 -3.75 20.87 34.69
N CYS A 2 -3.67 21.38 33.46
CA CYS A 2 -4.79 21.53 32.53
C CYS A 2 -4.61 20.62 31.35
N MET A 3 -5.66 19.93 30.92
CA MET A 3 -5.70 19.10 29.70
C MET A 3 -6.44 19.89 28.62
N VAL A 4 -5.89 19.91 27.41
CA VAL A 4 -6.55 20.41 26.20
C VAL A 4 -6.69 19.27 25.22
N THR A 5 -7.88 19.04 24.67
CA THR A 5 -8.15 17.97 23.71
C THR A 5 -9.12 18.47 22.63
N ASP A 6 -8.92 18.01 21.42
CA ASP A 6 -9.82 18.21 20.29
C ASP A 6 -10.62 16.93 19.92
N PHE A 7 -10.53 15.90 20.75
CA PHE A 7 -11.39 14.72 20.71
C PHE A 7 -12.44 14.85 21.83
N ALA A 8 -13.64 15.29 21.45
CA ALA A 8 -14.74 15.42 22.37
C ALA A 8 -15.31 14.04 22.73
N ALA A 9 -15.20 13.67 24.01
CA ALA A 9 -15.93 12.57 24.60
C ALA A 9 -16.87 13.15 25.68
N GLU A 10 -18.05 12.57 25.85
CA GLU A 10 -19.06 13.07 26.78
C GLU A 10 -18.53 13.19 28.21
N GLU A 11 -17.68 12.24 28.62
CA GLU A 11 -17.05 12.18 29.93
C GLU A 11 -16.06 13.33 30.20
N LEU A 12 -15.56 13.97 29.15
CA LEU A 12 -14.61 15.08 29.23
C LEU A 12 -15.29 16.46 29.28
N LEU A 13 -16.58 16.50 28.95
CA LEU A 13 -17.34 17.74 28.95
C LEU A 13 -17.59 18.24 30.39
N ASN A 14 -17.43 19.54 30.60
CA ASN A 14 -17.65 20.21 31.88
C ASN A 14 -16.77 19.72 33.04
N GLN A 15 -15.66 19.00 32.74
CA GLN A 15 -14.71 18.60 33.77
C GLN A 15 -13.77 19.76 34.16
N PRO A 16 -13.45 19.94 35.45
CA PRO A 16 -12.50 20.97 35.87
C PRO A 16 -11.13 20.72 35.28
N ASN A 17 -10.49 21.77 34.79
CA ASN A 17 -9.17 21.71 34.15
C ASN A 17 -9.10 20.92 32.83
N ILE A 18 -10.23 20.66 32.17
CA ILE A 18 -10.27 20.11 30.81
C ILE A 18 -10.90 21.14 29.88
N ILE A 19 -10.19 21.47 28.81
CA ILE A 19 -10.69 22.32 27.72
C ILE A 19 -10.89 21.42 26.52
N VAL A 20 -12.14 21.25 26.11
CA VAL A 20 -12.49 20.52 24.88
C VAL A 20 -12.72 21.57 23.79
N MET A 21 -12.04 21.39 22.65
CA MET A 21 -12.15 22.27 21.50
C MET A 21 -12.61 21.47 20.27
N PRO A 22 -13.15 22.12 19.24
CA PRO A 22 -13.47 21.44 17.98
C PRO A 22 -12.20 20.91 17.28
N HIS A 23 -12.32 19.73 16.61
CA HIS A 23 -11.25 19.12 15.86
C HIS A 23 -11.12 19.80 14.47
N LEU A 24 -10.41 20.92 14.41
CA LEU A 24 -10.32 21.79 13.24
C LEU A 24 -8.93 21.86 12.61
N GLY A 25 -8.00 20.99 13.03
CA GLY A 25 -6.60 21.05 12.56
C GLY A 25 -6.44 20.88 11.03
N ALA A 26 -7.37 20.20 10.36
CA ALA A 26 -7.38 20.03 8.91
C ALA A 26 -8.40 20.93 8.18
N SER A 27 -9.05 21.87 8.89
CA SER A 27 -10.16 22.69 8.36
C SER A 27 -9.74 24.14 8.05
N THR A 28 -8.48 24.34 7.70
CA THR A 28 -8.00 25.60 7.13
C THR A 28 -7.84 25.49 5.63
N PRO A 29 -7.97 26.57 4.84
CA PRO A 29 -7.78 26.54 3.39
C PRO A 29 -6.44 25.92 3.00
N GLU A 30 -5.35 26.23 3.68
CA GLU A 30 -4.03 25.67 3.40
C GLU A 30 -3.96 24.18 3.72
N ALA A 31 -4.64 23.71 4.76
CA ALA A 31 -4.67 22.29 5.11
C ALA A 31 -5.48 21.50 4.08
N GLU A 32 -6.62 22.04 3.63
CA GLU A 32 -7.45 21.41 2.60
C GLU A 32 -6.70 21.30 1.26
N ASP A 33 -6.05 22.38 0.82
CA ASP A 33 -5.23 22.39 -0.40
C ASP A 33 -4.06 21.38 -0.30
N ASN A 34 -3.34 21.38 0.81
CA ASN A 34 -2.23 20.45 1.04
C ASN A 34 -2.70 18.99 1.08
N CYS A 35 -3.84 18.71 1.72
CA CYS A 35 -4.43 17.37 1.74
C CYS A 35 -4.82 16.90 0.34
N ALA A 36 -5.45 17.75 -0.46
CA ALA A 36 -5.85 17.44 -1.84
C ALA A 36 -4.63 17.15 -2.72
N VAL A 37 -3.59 17.98 -2.66
CA VAL A 37 -2.33 17.79 -3.39
C VAL A 37 -1.62 16.50 -2.95
N MET A 38 -1.52 16.27 -1.65
CA MET A 38 -0.87 15.08 -1.10
C MET A 38 -1.62 13.81 -1.51
N ALA A 39 -2.93 13.77 -1.36
CA ALA A 39 -3.76 12.63 -1.73
C ALA A 39 -3.65 12.32 -3.23
N SER A 40 -3.71 13.35 -4.08
CA SER A 40 -3.58 13.19 -5.53
C SER A 40 -2.22 12.64 -5.94
N LYS A 41 -1.13 13.12 -5.34
CA LYS A 41 0.22 12.62 -5.59
C LYS A 41 0.38 11.16 -5.15
N GLN A 42 -0.13 10.80 -3.97
CA GLN A 42 -0.07 9.43 -3.46
C GLN A 42 -0.89 8.47 -4.32
N LEU A 43 -2.10 8.89 -4.74
CA LEU A 43 -2.94 8.09 -5.61
C LEU A 43 -2.27 7.89 -6.97
N LYS A 44 -1.70 8.93 -7.56
CA LYS A 44 -0.95 8.84 -8.82
C LYS A 44 0.23 7.86 -8.68
N ASP A 45 1.04 7.99 -7.65
CA ASP A 45 2.19 7.12 -7.41
C ASP A 45 1.78 5.67 -7.20
N PHE A 46 0.67 5.43 -6.50
CA PHE A 46 0.07 4.10 -6.38
C PHE A 46 -0.41 3.56 -7.73
N LEU A 47 -1.11 4.36 -8.53
CA LEU A 47 -1.63 3.91 -9.82
C LEU A 47 -0.52 3.64 -10.84
N GLU A 48 0.50 4.49 -10.90
CA GLU A 48 1.57 4.40 -11.89
C GLU A 48 2.69 3.45 -11.48
N LYS A 49 3.02 3.37 -10.18
CA LYS A 49 4.19 2.62 -9.69
C LYS A 49 3.87 1.52 -8.70
N GLY A 50 2.66 1.46 -8.17
CA GLY A 50 2.28 0.51 -7.13
C GLY A 50 2.74 0.89 -5.72
N ASN A 51 3.31 2.06 -5.52
CA ASN A 51 3.82 2.51 -4.23
C ASN A 51 2.69 2.74 -3.23
N ILE A 52 2.92 2.33 -1.99
CA ILE A 52 2.00 2.58 -0.87
C ILE A 52 2.69 3.46 0.16
N VAL A 53 2.12 4.64 0.40
CA VAL A 53 2.53 5.57 1.46
C VAL A 53 1.31 6.02 2.26
N ASN A 54 1.50 6.22 3.56
CA ASN A 54 0.46 6.71 4.49
C ASN A 54 -0.84 5.88 4.50
N SER A 55 -0.77 4.60 4.16
CA SER A 55 -1.92 3.70 4.28
C SER A 55 -2.19 3.35 5.74
N VAL A 56 -3.46 3.30 6.14
CA VAL A 56 -3.86 2.92 7.51
C VAL A 56 -3.77 1.41 7.74
N ASN A 57 -3.91 0.61 6.71
CA ASN A 57 -3.99 -0.86 6.78
C ASN A 57 -2.84 -1.59 6.07
N PHE A 58 -2.19 -0.98 5.08
CA PHE A 58 -1.05 -1.58 4.40
C PHE A 58 0.29 -1.04 4.94
N PRO A 59 1.36 -1.84 4.86
CA PRO A 59 2.71 -1.37 5.16
C PRO A 59 3.18 -0.35 4.12
N LYS A 60 4.03 0.58 4.56
CA LYS A 60 4.72 1.47 3.62
C LYS A 60 5.61 0.62 2.70
N THR A 61 5.34 0.67 1.41
CA THR A 61 6.07 -0.10 0.39
C THR A 61 6.35 0.81 -0.79
N VAL A 62 7.61 1.16 -1.00
CA VAL A 62 8.02 2.16 -1.99
C VAL A 62 9.21 1.64 -2.77
N THR A 63 9.20 1.87 -4.08
CA THR A 63 10.34 1.69 -4.97
C THR A 63 10.47 2.90 -5.88
N ASP A 64 11.72 3.32 -6.09
CA ASP A 64 12.08 4.34 -7.08
C ASP A 64 12.62 3.70 -8.37
N ASN A 65 12.74 2.37 -8.40
CA ASN A 65 13.19 1.66 -9.58
C ASN A 65 12.20 1.86 -10.73
N PRO A 66 12.67 2.16 -11.94
CA PRO A 66 11.81 2.14 -13.12
C PRO A 66 11.34 0.70 -13.38
N ILE A 67 10.15 0.55 -13.96
CA ILE A 67 9.72 -0.75 -14.47
C ILE A 67 10.66 -1.15 -15.60
N PRO A 68 11.19 -2.40 -15.64
CA PRO A 68 12.06 -2.85 -16.72
C PRO A 68 11.45 -2.58 -18.10
N ASN A 69 12.28 -2.22 -19.06
CA ASN A 69 11.81 -1.93 -20.41
C ASN A 69 11.22 -3.21 -21.05
N GLY A 70 9.97 -3.16 -21.47
CA GLY A 70 9.21 -4.32 -21.90
C GLY A 70 8.87 -5.33 -20.79
N GLY A 71 9.13 -4.95 -19.52
CA GLY A 71 8.84 -5.74 -18.33
C GLY A 71 7.48 -5.43 -17.72
N THR A 72 7.23 -6.08 -16.61
CA THR A 72 5.99 -5.92 -15.85
C THR A 72 6.30 -5.77 -14.36
N ARG A 73 5.62 -4.83 -13.72
CA ARG A 73 5.57 -4.71 -12.26
C ARG A 73 4.31 -5.37 -11.73
N LEU A 74 4.47 -6.36 -10.89
CA LEU A 74 3.38 -7.01 -10.18
C LEU A 74 3.26 -6.41 -8.79
N CYS A 75 2.05 -5.96 -8.44
CA CYS A 75 1.68 -5.48 -7.13
C CYS A 75 0.72 -6.49 -6.51
N ILE A 76 1.16 -7.20 -5.47
CA ILE A 76 0.40 -8.31 -4.88
C ILE A 76 0.12 -8.03 -3.42
N SER A 77 -1.15 -7.94 -3.04
CA SER A 77 -1.56 -7.95 -1.64
C SER A 77 -1.94 -9.37 -1.22
N HIS A 78 -1.43 -9.80 -0.07
CA HIS A 78 -1.62 -11.16 0.41
C HIS A 78 -1.61 -11.26 1.93
N LYS A 79 -1.99 -12.42 2.46
CA LYS A 79 -1.87 -12.75 3.88
C LYS A 79 -0.40 -12.92 4.24
N ASN A 80 0.01 -12.37 5.38
CA ASN A 80 1.37 -12.49 5.89
C ASN A 80 1.57 -13.84 6.61
N ILE A 81 1.65 -14.92 5.84
CA ILE A 81 1.88 -16.27 6.35
C ILE A 81 3.02 -16.96 5.60
N PRO A 82 3.66 -17.96 6.24
CA PRO A 82 4.72 -18.74 5.59
C PRO A 82 4.30 -19.31 4.24
N ASP A 83 5.28 -19.56 3.37
CA ASP A 83 5.14 -20.19 2.05
C ASP A 83 4.44 -19.34 0.96
N THR A 84 3.87 -18.19 1.29
CA THR A 84 3.20 -17.36 0.29
C THR A 84 4.15 -16.84 -0.78
N ILE A 85 5.34 -16.38 -0.38
CA ILE A 85 6.34 -15.83 -1.32
C ILE A 85 6.89 -16.93 -2.23
N SER A 86 7.12 -18.14 -1.71
CA SER A 86 7.63 -19.26 -2.50
C SER A 86 6.67 -19.64 -3.61
N LYS A 87 5.36 -19.58 -3.39
CA LYS A 87 4.34 -19.80 -4.42
C LYS A 87 4.50 -18.80 -5.58
N PHE A 88 4.71 -17.51 -5.28
CA PHE A 88 4.89 -16.50 -6.33
C PHE A 88 6.15 -16.74 -7.14
N THR A 89 7.27 -16.97 -6.46
CA THR A 89 8.55 -17.20 -7.14
C THR A 89 8.54 -18.48 -7.96
N THR A 90 7.83 -19.52 -7.52
CA THR A 90 7.64 -20.76 -8.29
C THR A 90 6.84 -20.50 -9.56
N ILE A 91 5.68 -19.84 -9.47
CA ILE A 91 4.84 -19.52 -10.64
C ILE A 91 5.61 -18.67 -11.66
N LEU A 92 6.35 -17.67 -11.21
CA LEU A 92 7.13 -16.80 -12.09
C LEU A 92 8.32 -17.56 -12.71
N GLY A 93 8.98 -18.44 -11.93
CA GLY A 93 10.08 -19.26 -12.40
C GLY A 93 9.64 -20.31 -13.44
N GLU A 94 8.50 -20.98 -13.25
CA GLU A 94 7.90 -21.89 -14.22
C GLU A 94 7.53 -21.18 -15.53
N ALA A 95 7.11 -19.91 -15.42
CA ALA A 95 6.85 -19.05 -16.57
C ALA A 95 8.13 -18.49 -17.23
N LYS A 96 9.33 -18.84 -16.69
CA LYS A 96 10.66 -18.35 -17.14
C LYS A 96 10.80 -16.85 -17.12
N LEU A 97 10.10 -16.18 -16.20
CA LEU A 97 10.22 -14.74 -15.95
C LEU A 97 11.32 -14.51 -14.92
N ASN A 98 12.32 -13.73 -15.28
CA ASN A 98 13.37 -13.31 -14.36
C ASN A 98 12.87 -12.19 -13.47
N ILE A 99 13.08 -12.32 -12.15
CA ILE A 99 12.74 -11.27 -11.16
C ILE A 99 13.95 -10.35 -11.05
N SER A 100 13.77 -9.09 -11.48
CA SER A 100 14.81 -8.06 -11.41
C SER A 100 14.77 -7.24 -10.11
N SER A 101 13.59 -7.14 -9.47
CA SER A 101 13.42 -6.52 -8.16
C SER A 101 12.30 -7.20 -7.39
N PHE A 102 12.49 -7.34 -6.08
CA PHE A 102 11.51 -7.93 -5.19
C PHE A 102 11.48 -7.19 -3.86
N ILE A 103 10.36 -6.56 -3.56
CA ILE A 103 10.12 -5.88 -2.29
C ILE A 103 8.91 -6.54 -1.63
N ASN A 104 9.08 -6.97 -0.38
CA ASN A 104 8.01 -7.46 0.45
C ASN A 104 7.98 -6.66 1.76
N GLN A 105 6.83 -6.13 2.11
CA GLN A 105 6.61 -5.47 3.38
C GLN A 105 5.36 -6.05 4.03
N ALA A 106 5.40 -6.21 5.34
CA ALA A 106 4.29 -6.75 6.11
C ALA A 106 3.90 -5.83 7.26
N ARG A 107 2.61 -5.82 7.59
CA ARG A 107 2.05 -5.16 8.77
C ARG A 107 0.93 -6.01 9.33
N GLY A 108 1.21 -6.66 10.48
CA GLY A 108 0.29 -7.64 11.05
C GLY A 108 0.04 -8.80 10.10
N ASP A 109 -1.22 -9.07 9.81
CA ASP A 109 -1.66 -10.20 8.98
C ASP A 109 -1.65 -9.90 7.48
N VAL A 110 -1.29 -8.69 7.07
CA VAL A 110 -1.29 -8.25 5.67
C VAL A 110 0.12 -7.97 5.21
N ALA A 111 0.45 -8.45 4.02
CA ALA A 111 1.68 -8.13 3.32
C ALA A 111 1.39 -7.59 1.91
N TYR A 112 2.34 -6.83 1.39
CA TYR A 112 2.29 -6.28 0.05
C TYR A 112 3.64 -6.42 -0.64
N ASN A 113 3.59 -6.93 -1.86
CA ASN A 113 4.77 -7.10 -2.72
C ASN A 113 4.74 -6.15 -3.90
N ILE A 114 5.92 -5.63 -4.23
CA ILE A 114 6.24 -5.07 -5.54
C ILE A 114 7.30 -5.96 -6.16
N ILE A 115 6.98 -6.62 -7.28
CA ILE A 115 7.86 -7.54 -7.98
C ILE A 115 8.02 -7.05 -9.41
N ASP A 116 9.24 -6.72 -9.80
CA ASP A 116 9.57 -6.37 -11.17
C ASP A 116 10.12 -7.59 -11.89
N VAL A 117 9.58 -7.90 -13.05
CA VAL A 117 10.03 -9.00 -13.90
C VAL A 117 10.44 -8.51 -15.28
N ASP A 118 11.45 -9.16 -15.85
CA ASP A 118 11.96 -8.90 -17.18
C ASP A 118 11.08 -9.64 -18.18
N GLY A 119 10.05 -8.97 -18.69
CA GLY A 119 9.12 -9.52 -19.66
C GLY A 119 7.65 -9.22 -19.32
N LYS A 120 6.80 -9.47 -20.31
CA LYS A 120 5.37 -9.25 -20.18
C LYS A 120 4.71 -10.43 -19.47
N VAL A 121 4.08 -10.13 -18.33
CA VAL A 121 3.23 -11.10 -17.62
C VAL A 121 1.90 -11.24 -18.37
N THR A 122 1.53 -12.47 -18.69
CA THR A 122 0.30 -12.79 -19.39
C THR A 122 -0.86 -12.99 -18.42
N GLU A 123 -2.09 -12.95 -18.91
CA GLU A 123 -3.29 -13.04 -18.08
C GLU A 123 -3.36 -14.38 -17.32
N ASP A 124 -2.95 -15.49 -17.97
CA ASP A 124 -2.90 -16.81 -17.32
C ASP A 124 -1.98 -16.86 -16.10
N ILE A 125 -0.87 -16.11 -16.11
CA ILE A 125 0.02 -15.98 -14.94
C ILE A 125 -0.64 -15.15 -13.83
N ILE A 126 -1.34 -14.06 -14.19
CA ILE A 126 -2.10 -13.26 -13.25
C ILE A 126 -3.21 -14.09 -12.59
N GLU A 127 -3.91 -14.91 -13.37
CA GLU A 127 -4.93 -15.83 -12.88
C GLU A 127 -4.34 -16.87 -11.92
N LYS A 128 -3.21 -17.50 -12.26
CA LYS A 128 -2.50 -18.45 -11.38
C LYS A 128 -2.07 -17.80 -10.06
N LEU A 129 -1.51 -16.60 -10.10
CA LEU A 129 -1.15 -15.85 -8.91
C LEU A 129 -2.39 -15.51 -8.06
N SER A 130 -3.48 -15.10 -8.71
CA SER A 130 -4.74 -14.74 -8.06
C SER A 130 -5.46 -15.95 -7.46
N ALA A 131 -5.25 -17.14 -8.02
CA ALA A 131 -5.84 -18.38 -7.53
C ALA A 131 -5.16 -18.92 -6.25
N CYS A 132 -4.02 -18.34 -5.84
CA CYS A 132 -3.40 -18.70 -4.58
C CYS A 132 -4.31 -18.28 -3.41
N ASP A 133 -4.61 -19.21 -2.51
CA ASP A 133 -5.50 -19.04 -1.35
C ASP A 133 -5.08 -17.93 -0.36
N THR A 134 -3.82 -17.53 -0.43
CA THR A 134 -3.23 -16.48 0.40
C THR A 134 -3.31 -15.09 -0.24
N VAL A 135 -3.62 -15.00 -1.53
CA VAL A 135 -3.63 -13.75 -2.30
C VAL A 135 -4.98 -13.06 -2.18
N ASN A 136 -4.94 -11.76 -1.88
CA ASN A 136 -6.13 -10.92 -1.87
C ASN A 136 -6.35 -10.24 -3.23
N ARG A 137 -5.27 -9.78 -3.85
CA ARG A 137 -5.33 -9.10 -5.15
C ARG A 137 -3.97 -9.08 -5.85
N VAL A 138 -4.01 -9.27 -7.15
CA VAL A 138 -2.88 -9.07 -8.06
C VAL A 138 -3.20 -7.91 -9.00
N ARG A 139 -2.23 -7.05 -9.24
CA ARG A 139 -2.29 -5.98 -10.23
C ARG A 139 -0.98 -5.94 -11.01
N ALA A 140 -1.07 -5.94 -12.34
CA ALA A 140 0.07 -5.75 -13.21
C ALA A 140 0.12 -4.31 -13.75
N ILE A 141 1.33 -3.75 -13.79
CA ILE A 141 1.63 -2.45 -14.41
C ILE A 141 2.67 -2.75 -15.49
N TYR A 142 2.36 -2.40 -16.70
CA TYR A 142 3.20 -2.64 -17.88
C TYR A 142 3.96 -1.39 -18.27
N ASN A 143 5.20 -1.56 -18.77
CA ASN A 143 5.99 -0.49 -19.37
C ASN A 143 5.96 -0.57 -20.88
#